data_a63bd15c3a904d2a65364e783ecaa10e
#
_entry.id   a63bd15c3a904d2a65364e783ecaa10e
#
_cell.length_a   1.000
_cell.length_b   1.000
_cell.length_c   1.000
_cell.angle_alpha   90.00
_cell.angle_beta   90.00
_cell.angle_gamma   90.00
#
_symmetry.space_group_name_H-M   'P 1'
#
loop_
_entity.id
_entity.type
_entity.pdbx_description
1 polymer ?
#
loop_
_entity_poly.entity_id
_entity_poly.type
_entity_poly.pdbx_seq_one_letter_code
_entity_poly.pdbx_strand_id
1 'polypeptide(L)' 'MPPEEIHRVHVHLEALLDSRGMTLTELADRVGLTLANLSILKNGRARAIRFTTLAALCQVLGCQPGDLLSHQT' A
#
# COMPACT_ATOMS: atom_id res chain seq x y z
N MET A 1 -5.85 -22.44 -0.92
CA MET A 1 -4.89 -21.49 -0.30
C MET A 1 -5.08 -21.53 1.21
N PRO A 2 -4.02 -21.67 1.93
CA PRO A 2 -4.14 -21.79 3.38
C PRO A 2 -4.68 -20.51 4.02
N PRO A 3 -5.48 -20.65 5.06
CA PRO A 3 -6.06 -19.49 5.74
C PRO A 3 -5.03 -18.60 6.45
N GLU A 4 -3.81 -19.07 6.62
CA GLU A 4 -2.78 -18.27 7.25
C GLU A 4 -2.44 -17.02 6.42
N GLU A 5 -2.92 -16.94 5.18
CA GLU A 5 -2.75 -15.75 4.36
C GLU A 5 -3.61 -14.59 4.84
N ILE A 6 -4.59 -14.87 5.67
CA ILE A 6 -5.47 -13.83 6.23
C ILE A 6 -4.78 -13.23 7.45
N HIS A 7 -4.26 -12.03 7.30
CA HIS A 7 -3.49 -11.37 8.36
C HIS A 7 -4.25 -10.22 9.03
N ARG A 8 -5.41 -9.83 8.52
CA ARG A 8 -6.24 -8.75 9.07
C ARG A 8 -5.56 -7.39 9.10
N VAL A 9 -4.54 -7.21 8.29
CA VAL A 9 -3.95 -5.90 8.04
C VAL A 9 -4.63 -5.31 6.83
N HIS A 10 -5.18 -4.12 6.99
CA HIS A 10 -5.86 -3.42 5.92
C HIS A 10 -4.94 -2.38 5.31
N VAL A 11 -4.96 -2.29 3.99
CA VAL A 11 -4.19 -1.30 3.25
C VAL A 11 -5.14 -0.22 2.75
N HIS A 12 -4.90 1.01 3.17
CA HIS A 12 -5.76 2.15 2.85
C HIS A 12 -5.22 2.96 1.67
N LEU A 13 -4.54 2.28 0.77
CA LEU A 13 -3.88 2.94 -0.35
C LEU A 13 -4.86 3.65 -1.28
N GLU A 14 -5.98 3.00 -1.58
CA GLU A 14 -6.98 3.58 -2.48
C GLU A 14 -7.55 4.89 -1.91
N ALA A 15 -7.90 4.89 -0.63
CA ALA A 15 -8.43 6.09 0.02
C ALA A 15 -7.40 7.23 0.02
N LEU A 16 -6.13 6.89 0.25
CA LEU A 16 -5.07 7.90 0.23
C LEU A 16 -4.86 8.46 -1.18
N LEU A 17 -4.89 7.60 -2.20
CA LEU A 17 -4.78 8.04 -3.57
C LEU A 17 -5.93 8.97 -3.94
N ASP A 18 -7.15 8.59 -3.57
CA ASP A 18 -8.33 9.40 -3.85
C ASP A 18 -8.23 10.77 -3.19
N SER A 19 -7.79 10.81 -1.94
CA SER A 19 -7.68 12.06 -1.21
C SER A 19 -6.60 12.98 -1.78
N ARG A 20 -5.60 12.45 -2.49
CA ARG A 20 -4.53 13.23 -3.10
C ARG A 20 -4.72 13.45 -4.59
N GLY A 21 -5.80 12.94 -5.17
CA GLY A 21 -6.04 13.06 -6.60
C GLY A 21 -4.97 12.37 -7.44
N MET A 22 -4.41 11.28 -6.94
CA MET A 22 -3.31 10.56 -7.59
C MET A 22 -3.79 9.20 -8.06
N THR A 23 -3.30 8.78 -9.23
CA THR A 23 -3.60 7.45 -9.76
C THR A 23 -2.58 6.43 -9.26
N LEU A 24 -2.96 5.17 -9.30
CA LEU A 24 -2.06 4.08 -8.92
C LEU A 24 -0.84 4.04 -9.86
N THR A 25 -1.05 4.28 -11.15
CA THR A 25 0.04 4.34 -12.14
C THR A 25 1.05 5.43 -11.79
N GLU A 26 0.55 6.60 -11.42
CA GLU A 26 1.40 7.71 -11.03
C GLU A 26 2.20 7.39 -9.78
N LEU A 27 1.58 6.76 -8.80
CA LEU A 27 2.26 6.36 -7.58
C LEU A 27 3.34 5.32 -7.87
N ALA A 28 3.03 4.32 -8.71
CA ALA A 28 4.00 3.29 -9.09
C ALA A 28 5.24 3.93 -9.72
N ASP A 29 5.04 4.90 -10.60
CA ASP A 29 6.13 5.59 -11.24
C ASP A 29 6.99 6.35 -10.22
N ARG A 30 6.36 7.04 -9.28
CA ARG A 30 7.07 7.85 -8.29
C ARG A 30 7.85 7.03 -7.27
N VAL A 31 7.33 5.87 -6.89
CA VAL A 31 8.00 5.02 -5.89
C VAL A 31 8.93 3.98 -6.52
N GLY A 32 8.94 3.87 -7.85
CA GLY A 32 9.79 2.92 -8.53
C GLY A 32 9.34 1.47 -8.42
N LEU A 33 8.04 1.24 -8.26
CA LEU A 33 7.45 -0.09 -8.23
C LEU A 33 6.70 -0.35 -9.53
N THR A 34 6.49 -1.63 -9.84
CA THR A 34 5.61 -1.99 -10.95
C THR A 34 4.17 -1.77 -10.54
N LEU A 35 3.31 -1.48 -11.53
CA LEU A 35 1.88 -1.36 -11.27
C LEU A 35 1.30 -2.66 -10.72
N ALA A 36 1.80 -3.80 -11.20
CA ALA A 36 1.35 -5.10 -10.71
C ALA A 36 1.65 -5.29 -9.22
N ASN A 37 2.86 -4.95 -8.78
CA ASN A 37 3.23 -5.08 -7.36
C ASN A 37 2.41 -4.13 -6.49
N LEU A 38 2.19 -2.93 -6.95
CA LEU A 38 1.42 -1.95 -6.19
C LEU A 38 -0.06 -2.35 -6.13
N SER A 39 -0.58 -2.97 -7.19
CA SER A 39 -1.94 -3.48 -7.22
C SER A 39 -2.13 -4.63 -6.22
N ILE A 40 -1.14 -5.51 -6.09
CA ILE A 40 -1.15 -6.59 -5.10
C ILE A 40 -1.26 -5.99 -3.69
N LEU A 41 -0.48 -4.96 -3.42
CA LEU A 41 -0.52 -4.27 -2.13
C LEU A 41 -1.88 -3.61 -1.91
N LYS A 42 -2.39 -2.89 -2.91
CA LYS A 42 -3.66 -2.18 -2.82
C LYS A 42 -4.81 -3.13 -2.51
N ASN A 43 -4.79 -4.32 -3.08
CA ASN A 43 -5.86 -5.31 -2.91
C ASN A 43 -5.70 -6.16 -1.65
N GLY A 44 -4.70 -5.86 -0.82
CA GLY A 44 -4.51 -6.57 0.44
C GLY A 44 -3.94 -7.97 0.29
N ARG A 45 -3.33 -8.27 -0.84
CA ARG A 45 -2.78 -9.61 -1.12
C ARG A 45 -1.30 -9.71 -0.77
N ALA A 46 -0.65 -8.61 -0.44
CA ALA A 46 0.76 -8.64 -0.10
C ALA A 46 0.95 -9.34 1.23
N ARG A 47 1.96 -10.22 1.28
CA ARG A 47 2.31 -10.93 2.50
C ARG A 47 3.34 -10.17 3.33
N ALA A 48 4.06 -9.28 2.69
CA ALA A 48 5.12 -8.52 3.33
C ALA A 48 5.32 -7.22 2.56
N ILE A 49 5.89 -6.26 3.23
CA ILE A 49 6.31 -5.01 2.61
C ILE A 49 7.67 -4.64 3.20
N ARG A 50 8.59 -4.26 2.34
CA ARG A 50 9.90 -3.80 2.80
C ARG A 50 9.76 -2.42 3.42
N PHE A 51 10.53 -2.16 4.46
CA PHE A 51 10.51 -0.85 5.08
C PHE A 51 10.91 0.26 4.11
N THR A 52 11.82 -0.02 3.18
CA THR A 52 12.18 0.95 2.16
C THR A 52 11.01 1.30 1.27
N THR A 53 10.20 0.31 0.89
CA THR A 53 9.00 0.52 0.11
C THR A 53 7.95 1.31 0.91
N LEU A 54 7.74 0.92 2.15
CA LEU A 54 6.80 1.61 3.04
C LEU A 54 7.20 3.07 3.21
N ALA A 55 8.48 3.33 3.44
CA ALA A 55 8.99 4.69 3.57
C ALA A 55 8.77 5.51 2.31
N ALA A 56 9.03 4.92 1.14
CA ALA A 56 8.82 5.61 -0.13
C ALA A 56 7.34 5.96 -0.35
N LEU A 57 6.44 5.05 -0.02
CA LEU A 57 5.00 5.30 -0.12
C LEU A 57 4.58 6.44 0.81
N CYS A 58 5.05 6.41 2.04
CA CYS A 58 4.74 7.46 3.01
C CYS A 58 5.26 8.82 2.55
N GLN A 59 6.46 8.83 1.98
CA GLN A 59 7.07 10.07 1.51
C GLN A 59 6.30 10.67 0.34
N VAL A 60 5.95 9.85 -0.65
CA VAL A 60 5.23 10.33 -1.83
C VAL A 60 3.81 10.75 -1.48
N LEU A 61 3.15 9.99 -0.61
CA LEU A 61 1.77 10.28 -0.23
C LEU A 61 1.67 11.31 0.90
N GLY A 62 2.78 11.67 1.53
CA GLY A 62 2.77 12.61 2.64
C GLY A 62 1.97 12.09 3.82
N CYS A 63 2.19 10.83 4.20
CA CYS A 63 1.44 10.20 5.27
C CYS A 63 2.36 9.37 6.16
N GLN A 64 1.81 8.87 7.25
CA GLN A 64 2.51 7.98 8.16
C GLN A 64 2.11 6.53 7.88
N PRO A 65 2.92 5.55 8.30
CA PRO A 65 2.55 4.13 8.12
C PRO A 65 1.17 3.79 8.71
N GLY A 66 0.80 4.43 9.80
CA GLY A 66 -0.52 4.21 10.41
C GLY A 66 -1.68 4.75 9.59
N ASP A 67 -1.41 5.66 8.66
CA ASP A 67 -2.44 6.13 7.71
C ASP A 67 -2.61 5.15 6.56
N LEU A 68 -1.56 4.42 6.22
CA LEU A 68 -1.54 3.49 5.10
C LEU A 68 -2.00 2.10 5.50
N LEU A 69 -1.63 1.67 6.71
CA LEU A 69 -1.89 0.32 7.20
C LEU A 69 -2.63 0.39 8.54
N SER A 70 -3.57 -0.52 8.72
CA SER A 70 -4.23 -0.70 10.01
C SER A 70 -4.46 -2.17 10.28
N HIS A 71 -4.67 -2.51 11.54
CA HIS A 71 -4.93 -3.89 11.94
C HIS A 71 -6.31 -3.98 12.55
N GLN A 72 -7.07 -4.95 12.09
CA GLN A 72 -8.40 -5.22 12.61
C GLN A 72 -8.32 -6.33 13.65
N THR A 73 -8.76 -6.03 14.86
CA THR A 73 -8.79 -7.01 15.95
C THR A 73 -10.06 -7.84 15.95
#